data_7027299e8f81ce93ffa7418d7b2d2ca7
#
_entry.id   7027299e8f81ce93ffa7418d7b2d2ca7
#
_cell.length_a   1.000
_cell.length_b   1.000
_cell.length_c   1.000
_cell.angle_alpha   90.00
_cell.angle_beta   90.00
_cell.angle_gamma   90.00
#
_symmetry.space_group_name_H-M   'P 1'
#
loop_
_entity.id
_entity.type
_entity.pdbx_description
1 polymer ?
#
loop_
_entity_poly.entity_id
_entity_poly.type
_entity_poly.pdbx_seq_one_letter_code
_entity_poly.pdbx_strand_id
1 'polypeptide(L)'
;MRKFVGILLWVLAIPVAAQDQEVMRAAMLLGGASSEEEVDQAIVEQLEAMRGRRVRVNSNHLRASAILSDYQVAVIRDYRASSGDILSWTELSLLEGFTQADVEALRPFLSLESSRLPGAADTIRTKTQALLRGTLNSAGGKVKVTGRSWRAGGALRCGESFKKWDGTFYGEASFRNHRVVAGDYKVRFAEGLGLWTGFSMDNLSTVDAFMKRAQGISPVWSFTSSGVQRGLAYEFSSMHWRAQAFGSFDGTFGARGEYLGRHFQAGFTAASGLLFSADAKLNLRGILISGEVACRNGAFAGKSALRASLGEFIRLALQGRIIPVKYSGKKNGEYAAAAGLEFNNRKVLASLTADAAMLPIPYTATDRFQLRAYARALWNISEIWSLEGRVTERYRNYEAPRTDLRTDLRFASGPFLSVLRLEAVKCDSWGFLGYLEGGYKSEVVSAYLRFTGFKIDKWADRIYVYERDAPGSFSVPAYNGRGVSISATGNIKHRFKSFTLKFYLRGAYTFKNGSKPTPVLNLQLMIDI
;
A
#
# COMPACT_ATOMS: atom_id res chain seq x y z
N MET A 1 -32.25 4.46 -32.64
CA MET A 1 -32.23 4.62 -31.19
C MET A 1 -32.93 3.49 -30.40
N ARG A 2 -34.04 2.90 -30.85
CA ARG A 2 -34.73 1.81 -30.10
C ARG A 2 -34.02 0.46 -30.05
N LYS A 3 -33.08 0.16 -30.94
CA LYS A 3 -32.32 -1.12 -30.94
C LYS A 3 -31.08 -1.12 -30.04
N PHE A 4 -30.58 0.04 -29.63
CA PHE A 4 -29.46 0.13 -28.71
C PHE A 4 -29.85 0.02 -27.21
N VAL A 5 -31.10 0.35 -26.88
CA VAL A 5 -31.63 0.24 -25.51
C VAL A 5 -31.92 -1.22 -25.13
N GLY A 6 -32.25 -2.07 -26.10
CA GLY A 6 -32.53 -3.49 -25.86
C GLY A 6 -31.29 -4.33 -25.53
N ILE A 7 -30.10 -3.94 -26.00
CA ILE A 7 -28.86 -4.65 -25.71
C ILE A 7 -28.31 -4.28 -24.31
N LEU A 8 -28.63 -3.08 -23.84
CA LEU A 8 -28.21 -2.61 -22.50
C LEU A 8 -28.98 -3.31 -21.37
N LEU A 9 -30.20 -3.79 -21.59
CA LEU A 9 -31.05 -4.45 -20.59
C LEU A 9 -30.77 -5.95 -20.41
N TRP A 10 -30.11 -6.61 -21.37
CA TRP A 10 -29.78 -8.04 -21.29
C TRP A 10 -28.47 -8.35 -20.55
N VAL A 11 -27.67 -7.33 -20.16
CA VAL A 11 -26.40 -7.48 -19.44
C VAL A 11 -26.60 -7.48 -17.90
N LEU A 12 -27.83 -7.30 -17.43
CA LEU A 12 -28.14 -7.02 -16.01
C LEU A 12 -28.42 -8.24 -15.11
N ALA A 13 -28.18 -9.45 -15.59
CA ALA A 13 -28.55 -10.63 -14.81
C ALA A 13 -27.43 -11.66 -14.68
N ILE A 14 -26.35 -11.36 -13.93
CA ILE A 14 -25.47 -12.38 -13.33
C ILE A 14 -24.72 -11.78 -12.13
N PRO A 15 -24.67 -12.43 -10.95
CA PRO A 15 -24.08 -11.87 -9.74
C PRO A 15 -22.55 -12.09 -9.63
N VAL A 16 -21.91 -11.26 -8.80
CA VAL A 16 -20.69 -11.46 -7.97
C VAL A 16 -19.37 -10.79 -8.36
N ALA A 17 -18.82 -10.21 -7.38
CA ALA A 17 -17.48 -9.95 -6.74
C ALA A 17 -16.63 -8.75 -7.16
N ALA A 18 -16.38 -8.11 -6.17
CA ALA A 18 -15.68 -6.90 -5.76
C ALA A 18 -14.15 -7.02 -5.76
N GLN A 19 -13.40 -6.68 -6.80
CA GLN A 19 -11.93 -6.85 -6.79
C GLN A 19 -11.12 -5.59 -6.47
N ASP A 20 -11.58 -4.38 -6.80
CA ASP A 20 -10.74 -3.17 -6.63
C ASP A 20 -10.72 -2.64 -5.20
N GLN A 21 -11.82 -2.80 -4.45
CA GLN A 21 -11.85 -2.46 -3.02
C GLN A 21 -11.02 -3.40 -2.15
N GLU A 22 -10.87 -4.66 -2.54
CA GLU A 22 -10.05 -5.65 -1.81
C GLU A 22 -8.58 -5.25 -1.85
N VAL A 23 -8.06 -4.85 -3.02
CA VAL A 23 -6.68 -4.37 -3.15
C VAL A 23 -6.46 -3.11 -2.32
N MET A 24 -7.38 -2.16 -2.37
CA MET A 24 -7.25 -0.92 -1.61
C MET A 24 -7.32 -1.17 -0.11
N ARG A 25 -8.26 -2.02 0.36
CA ARG A 25 -8.35 -2.42 1.77
C ARG A 25 -7.07 -3.09 2.25
N ALA A 26 -6.55 -4.05 1.48
CA ALA A 26 -5.29 -4.70 1.81
C ALA A 26 -4.11 -3.72 1.76
N ALA A 27 -4.09 -2.77 0.81
CA ALA A 27 -3.05 -1.76 0.70
C ALA A 27 -3.07 -0.77 1.88
N MET A 28 -4.25 -0.36 2.33
CA MET A 28 -4.40 0.47 3.54
C MET A 28 -3.87 -0.26 4.77
N LEU A 29 -4.26 -1.52 4.97
CA LEU A 29 -3.79 -2.34 6.08
C LEU A 29 -2.25 -2.49 6.05
N LEU A 30 -1.70 -2.90 4.92
CA LEU A 30 -0.27 -3.18 4.77
C LEU A 30 0.59 -1.91 4.83
N GLY A 31 0.05 -0.77 4.42
CA GLY A 31 0.69 0.54 4.49
C GLY A 31 0.48 1.27 5.80
N GLY A 32 -0.39 0.77 6.70
CA GLY A 32 -0.80 1.49 7.90
C GLY A 32 -1.55 2.79 7.59
N ALA A 33 -2.20 2.88 6.43
CA ALA A 33 -2.91 4.07 6.01
C ALA A 33 -4.31 4.13 6.61
N SER A 34 -4.72 5.32 7.04
CA SER A 34 -6.07 5.56 7.56
C SER A 34 -7.08 5.86 6.46
N SER A 35 -6.62 6.20 5.26
CA SER A 35 -7.43 6.47 4.08
C SER A 35 -6.75 6.09 2.77
N GLU A 36 -7.54 6.08 1.72
CA GLU A 36 -7.10 5.78 0.37
C GLU A 36 -6.07 6.80 -0.16
N GLU A 37 -6.18 8.07 0.26
CA GLU A 37 -5.26 9.15 -0.12
C GLU A 37 -3.85 8.98 0.48
N GLU A 38 -3.73 8.20 1.57
CA GLU A 38 -2.48 7.96 2.30
C GLU A 38 -1.76 6.67 1.86
N VAL A 39 -2.34 5.90 0.95
CA VAL A 39 -1.78 4.62 0.52
C VAL A 39 -0.56 4.83 -0.37
N ASP A 40 0.51 4.07 -0.10
CA ASP A 40 1.66 4.00 -1.00
C ASP A 40 1.28 3.26 -2.30
N GLN A 41 1.36 3.96 -3.43
CA GLN A 41 1.09 3.39 -4.76
C GLN A 41 1.90 2.11 -5.01
N ALA A 42 3.11 2.00 -4.47
CA ALA A 42 3.95 0.82 -4.65
C ALA A 42 3.33 -0.43 -4.01
N ILE A 43 2.60 -0.29 -2.89
CA ILE A 43 1.87 -1.41 -2.27
C ILE A 43 0.70 -1.82 -3.15
N VAL A 44 -0.04 -0.86 -3.69
CA VAL A 44 -1.14 -1.14 -4.64
C VAL A 44 -0.63 -1.89 -5.86
N GLU A 45 0.46 -1.43 -6.47
CA GLU A 45 1.08 -2.10 -7.63
C GLU A 45 1.56 -3.52 -7.31
N GLN A 46 2.13 -3.75 -6.12
CA GLN A 46 2.56 -5.08 -5.68
C GLN A 46 1.37 -6.03 -5.50
N LEU A 47 0.30 -5.57 -4.85
CA LEU A 47 -0.92 -6.38 -4.67
C LEU A 47 -1.59 -6.70 -6.00
N GLU A 48 -1.65 -5.72 -6.91
CA GLU A 48 -2.14 -5.96 -8.28
C GLU A 48 -1.26 -6.97 -9.03
N ALA A 49 0.05 -6.90 -8.85
CA ALA A 49 0.97 -7.88 -9.44
C ALA A 49 0.77 -9.30 -8.87
N MET A 50 0.18 -9.43 -7.68
CA MET A 50 -0.12 -10.72 -7.04
C MET A 50 -1.52 -11.24 -7.33
N ARG A 51 -2.36 -10.49 -8.03
CA ARG A 51 -3.69 -10.98 -8.46
C ARG A 51 -3.55 -12.28 -9.26
N GLY A 52 -4.40 -13.23 -8.91
CA GLY A 52 -4.42 -14.55 -9.55
C GLY A 52 -3.41 -15.56 -9.01
N ARG A 53 -2.50 -15.17 -8.10
CA ARG A 53 -1.61 -16.09 -7.40
C ARG A 53 -1.74 -15.88 -5.89
N ARG A 54 -2.51 -16.70 -5.23
CA ARG A 54 -2.63 -16.69 -3.78
C ARG A 54 -1.38 -17.28 -3.13
N VAL A 55 -0.94 -16.67 -2.03
CA VAL A 55 0.14 -17.22 -1.19
C VAL A 55 -0.45 -18.40 -0.42
N ARG A 56 0.13 -19.58 -0.60
CA ARG A 56 -0.27 -20.78 0.15
C ARG A 56 0.28 -20.71 1.56
N VAL A 57 -0.58 -20.50 2.54
CA VAL A 57 -0.22 -20.41 3.97
C VAL A 57 0.41 -21.73 4.45
N ASN A 58 -0.10 -22.86 3.95
CA ASN A 58 0.36 -24.21 4.31
C ASN A 58 1.56 -24.70 3.47
N SER A 59 2.28 -23.79 2.79
CA SER A 59 3.48 -24.17 2.03
C SER A 59 4.69 -24.38 2.94
N ASN A 60 5.45 -25.46 2.69
CA ASN A 60 6.73 -25.69 3.37
C ASN A 60 7.81 -24.64 2.99
N HIS A 61 7.61 -23.92 1.89
CA HIS A 61 8.47 -22.85 1.41
C HIS A 61 7.82 -21.48 1.60
N LEU A 62 6.97 -21.33 2.63
CA LEU A 62 6.35 -20.05 2.96
C LEU A 62 7.45 -19.03 3.31
N ARG A 63 7.42 -17.88 2.65
CA ARG A 63 8.35 -16.76 2.85
C ARG A 63 7.60 -15.48 3.11
N ALA A 64 8.26 -14.56 3.80
CA ALA A 64 7.77 -13.20 3.88
C ALA A 64 7.61 -12.60 2.48
N SER A 65 6.60 -11.78 2.35
CA SER A 65 6.19 -11.15 1.10
C SER A 65 5.57 -9.78 1.40
N ALA A 66 5.13 -9.09 0.39
CA ALA A 66 4.31 -7.90 0.61
C ALA A 66 3.07 -8.16 1.48
N ILE A 67 2.55 -9.40 1.48
CA ILE A 67 1.31 -9.79 2.18
C ILE A 67 1.58 -10.28 3.60
N LEU A 68 2.58 -11.14 3.79
CA LEU A 68 2.92 -11.73 5.09
C LEU A 68 4.26 -11.19 5.58
N SER A 69 4.30 -10.65 6.78
CA SER A 69 5.54 -10.22 7.45
C SER A 69 6.38 -11.43 7.88
N ASP A 70 7.66 -11.21 8.15
CA ASP A 70 8.56 -12.23 8.69
C ASP A 70 8.03 -12.83 9.99
N TYR A 71 7.45 -12.00 10.85
CA TYR A 71 6.81 -12.43 12.08
C TYR A 71 5.63 -13.36 11.85
N GLN A 72 4.70 -12.97 10.97
CA GLN A 72 3.55 -13.79 10.60
C GLN A 72 3.97 -15.14 10.00
N VAL A 73 5.02 -15.14 9.17
CA VAL A 73 5.58 -16.38 8.61
C VAL A 73 6.19 -17.26 9.71
N ALA A 74 6.91 -16.71 10.68
CA ALA A 74 7.47 -17.46 11.80
C ALA A 74 6.37 -18.10 12.65
N VAL A 75 5.33 -17.33 12.98
CA VAL A 75 4.16 -17.83 13.75
C VAL A 75 3.44 -18.97 13.00
N ILE A 76 3.18 -18.81 11.70
CA ILE A 76 2.57 -19.85 10.88
C ILE A 76 3.43 -21.13 10.87
N ARG A 77 4.75 -21.00 10.73
CA ARG A 77 5.66 -22.16 10.73
C ARG A 77 5.65 -22.90 12.05
N ASP A 78 5.72 -22.18 13.17
CA ASP A 78 5.68 -22.75 14.52
C ASP A 78 4.35 -23.48 14.78
N TYR A 79 3.23 -22.83 14.42
CA TYR A 79 1.91 -23.45 14.53
C TYR A 79 1.82 -24.75 13.73
N ARG A 80 2.28 -24.72 12.47
CA ARG A 80 2.25 -25.89 11.61
C ARG A 80 3.17 -27.01 12.09
N ALA A 81 4.26 -26.70 12.77
CA ALA A 81 5.15 -27.70 13.36
C ALA A 81 4.50 -28.42 14.53
N SER A 82 3.67 -27.74 15.32
CA SER A 82 3.00 -28.29 16.51
C SER A 82 1.61 -28.84 16.23
N SER A 83 0.81 -28.19 15.40
CA SER A 83 -0.63 -28.44 15.24
C SER A 83 -1.02 -28.91 13.82
N GLY A 84 -0.13 -28.86 12.86
CA GLY A 84 -0.39 -29.21 11.47
C GLY A 84 -0.84 -28.04 10.60
N ASP A 85 -1.46 -28.37 9.45
CA ASP A 85 -1.90 -27.33 8.50
C ASP A 85 -3.08 -26.52 9.04
N ILE A 86 -3.10 -25.23 8.74
CA ILE A 86 -4.19 -24.30 9.09
C ILE A 86 -5.37 -24.59 8.17
N LEU A 87 -6.53 -24.94 8.74
CA LEU A 87 -7.69 -25.42 7.99
C LEU A 87 -8.78 -24.36 7.80
N SER A 88 -8.83 -23.33 8.63
CA SER A 88 -9.86 -22.31 8.57
C SER A 88 -9.30 -20.88 8.70
N TRP A 89 -10.05 -19.91 8.18
CA TRP A 89 -9.72 -18.49 8.32
C TRP A 89 -9.83 -18.01 9.76
N THR A 90 -10.75 -18.57 10.53
CA THR A 90 -10.89 -18.30 11.96
C THR A 90 -9.66 -18.77 12.72
N GLU A 91 -9.15 -19.96 12.41
CA GLU A 91 -7.92 -20.49 13.00
C GLU A 91 -6.73 -19.59 12.70
N LEU A 92 -6.57 -19.11 11.45
CA LEU A 92 -5.54 -18.15 11.08
C LEU A 92 -5.67 -16.84 11.87
N SER A 93 -6.89 -16.35 12.12
CA SER A 93 -7.12 -15.10 12.85
C SER A 93 -6.83 -15.18 14.35
N LEU A 94 -6.76 -16.38 14.92
CA LEU A 94 -6.40 -16.63 16.31
C LEU A 94 -4.88 -16.71 16.53
N LEU A 95 -4.10 -16.80 15.46
CA LEU A 95 -2.65 -16.82 15.57
C LEU A 95 -2.11 -15.43 15.92
N GLU A 96 -1.05 -15.40 16.71
CA GLU A 96 -0.35 -14.14 17.02
C GLU A 96 0.07 -13.39 15.74
N GLY A 97 -0.09 -12.08 15.76
CA GLY A 97 0.23 -11.23 14.59
C GLY A 97 -0.83 -11.22 13.50
N PHE A 98 -1.98 -11.84 13.75
CA PHE A 98 -3.16 -11.73 12.91
C PHE A 98 -4.35 -11.25 13.74
N THR A 99 -5.14 -10.38 13.14
CA THR A 99 -6.47 -10.01 13.62
C THR A 99 -7.51 -10.53 12.62
N GLN A 100 -8.78 -10.56 13.03
CA GLN A 100 -9.85 -10.89 12.10
C GLN A 100 -9.88 -9.92 10.90
N ALA A 101 -9.63 -8.63 11.13
CA ALA A 101 -9.56 -7.61 10.09
C ALA A 101 -8.39 -7.86 9.12
N ASP A 102 -7.23 -8.29 9.63
CA ASP A 102 -6.08 -8.67 8.79
C ASP A 102 -6.44 -9.84 7.87
N VAL A 103 -7.03 -10.88 8.44
CA VAL A 103 -7.39 -12.08 7.67
C VAL A 103 -8.44 -11.76 6.61
N GLU A 104 -9.47 -10.98 6.94
CA GLU A 104 -10.49 -10.55 5.98
C GLU A 104 -9.90 -9.71 4.84
N ALA A 105 -9.00 -8.77 5.14
CA ALA A 105 -8.36 -7.93 4.12
C ALA A 105 -7.37 -8.73 3.24
N LEU A 106 -6.67 -9.71 3.81
CA LEU A 106 -5.65 -10.49 3.10
C LEU A 106 -6.20 -11.77 2.44
N ARG A 107 -7.41 -12.21 2.80
CA ARG A 107 -8.06 -13.42 2.27
C ARG A 107 -8.04 -13.53 0.74
N PRO A 108 -8.25 -12.48 -0.05
CA PRO A 108 -8.19 -12.55 -1.51
C PRO A 108 -6.81 -12.98 -2.05
N PHE A 109 -5.76 -12.74 -1.27
CA PHE A 109 -4.36 -13.00 -1.63
C PHE A 109 -3.77 -14.26 -0.98
N LEU A 110 -4.51 -14.90 -0.08
CA LEU A 110 -4.08 -16.10 0.65
C LEU A 110 -4.85 -17.35 0.20
N SER A 111 -4.25 -18.53 0.38
CA SER A 111 -4.90 -19.83 0.19
C SER A 111 -4.53 -20.76 1.36
N LEU A 112 -5.53 -21.46 1.90
CA LEU A 112 -5.37 -22.48 2.96
C LEU A 112 -5.21 -23.88 2.39
N GLU A 113 -5.02 -24.03 1.06
CA GLU A 113 -4.79 -25.34 0.45
C GLU A 113 -3.63 -26.06 1.14
N SER A 114 -3.90 -27.30 1.55
CA SER A 114 -2.89 -28.16 2.19
C SER A 114 -1.87 -28.64 1.15
N SER A 115 -0.59 -28.65 1.54
CA SER A 115 0.48 -29.24 0.74
C SER A 115 0.63 -30.74 0.95
N ARG A 116 -0.12 -31.30 1.93
CA ARG A 116 -0.02 -32.72 2.33
C ARG A 116 -1.05 -33.65 1.67
N LEU A 117 -2.00 -33.11 0.93
CA LEU A 117 -3.00 -33.92 0.23
C LEU A 117 -2.34 -34.72 -0.89
N PRO A 118 -2.47 -36.09 -0.89
CA PRO A 118 -2.02 -36.92 -2.01
C PRO A 118 -2.76 -36.51 -3.28
N GLY A 119 -2.04 -36.26 -4.36
CA GLY A 119 -2.62 -35.85 -5.63
C GLY A 119 -2.81 -34.33 -5.81
N ALA A 120 -2.51 -33.51 -4.83
CA ALA A 120 -2.31 -32.08 -5.01
C ALA A 120 -1.00 -31.83 -5.80
N ALA A 121 -0.92 -32.42 -6.99
CA ALA A 121 0.15 -32.11 -7.92
C ALA A 121 0.09 -30.60 -8.18
N ASP A 122 1.19 -29.94 -7.93
CA ASP A 122 1.41 -28.54 -8.28
C ASP A 122 1.40 -28.40 -9.83
N THR A 123 0.24 -28.59 -10.44
CA THR A 123 0.00 -28.23 -11.84
C THR A 123 -0.05 -26.71 -11.93
N ILE A 124 1.06 -26.06 -11.56
CA ILE A 124 1.22 -24.64 -11.82
C ILE A 124 1.42 -24.52 -13.32
N ARG A 125 0.32 -24.32 -14.02
CA ARG A 125 0.35 -23.87 -15.40
C ARG A 125 1.03 -22.51 -15.41
N THR A 126 1.86 -22.27 -16.42
CA THR A 126 2.40 -20.95 -16.69
C THR A 126 1.24 -19.95 -16.82
N LYS A 127 1.29 -18.87 -16.07
CA LYS A 127 0.28 -17.79 -16.13
C LYS A 127 0.89 -16.58 -16.78
N THR A 128 0.19 -16.03 -17.75
CA THR A 128 0.57 -14.79 -18.44
C THR A 128 -0.45 -13.71 -18.15
N GLN A 129 0.03 -12.55 -17.78
CA GLN A 129 -0.77 -11.34 -17.59
C GLN A 129 -0.25 -10.25 -18.51
N ALA A 130 -1.11 -9.72 -19.35
CA ALA A 130 -0.81 -8.57 -20.22
C ALA A 130 -1.76 -7.43 -19.90
N LEU A 131 -1.25 -6.20 -19.96
CA LEU A 131 -2.01 -4.98 -19.68
C LEU A 131 -1.60 -3.91 -20.70
N LEU A 132 -2.59 -3.29 -21.32
CA LEU A 132 -2.42 -2.08 -22.12
C LEU A 132 -3.18 -0.93 -21.44
N ARG A 133 -2.56 0.24 -21.35
CA ARG A 133 -3.14 1.44 -20.76
C ARG A 133 -2.94 2.63 -21.69
N GLY A 134 -3.98 3.39 -21.90
CA GLY A 134 -3.95 4.65 -22.65
C GLY A 134 -4.58 5.78 -21.83
N THR A 135 -4.02 6.95 -21.93
CA THR A 135 -4.58 8.22 -21.43
C THR A 135 -4.53 9.25 -22.55
N LEU A 136 -5.07 10.44 -22.34
CA LEU A 136 -4.98 11.53 -23.33
C LEU A 136 -3.54 11.86 -23.74
N ASN A 137 -2.55 11.69 -22.82
CA ASN A 137 -1.18 12.16 -23.01
C ASN A 137 -0.13 11.05 -22.87
N SER A 138 -0.53 9.79 -22.71
CA SER A 138 0.39 8.67 -22.54
C SER A 138 -0.22 7.34 -22.96
N ALA A 139 0.63 6.43 -23.37
CA ALA A 139 0.26 5.03 -23.59
C ALA A 139 1.36 4.12 -23.04
N GLY A 140 0.98 2.92 -22.62
CA GLY A 140 1.94 1.95 -22.09
C GLY A 140 1.40 0.53 -22.08
N GLY A 141 2.31 -0.42 -21.97
CA GLY A 141 2.00 -1.83 -21.85
C GLY A 141 2.83 -2.49 -20.76
N LYS A 142 2.25 -3.50 -20.13
CA LYS A 142 2.92 -4.38 -19.17
C LYS A 142 2.66 -5.83 -19.55
N VAL A 143 3.68 -6.65 -19.44
CA VAL A 143 3.56 -8.10 -19.56
C VAL A 143 4.26 -8.77 -18.40
N LYS A 144 3.67 -9.81 -17.85
CA LYS A 144 4.26 -10.64 -16.80
C LYS A 144 3.94 -12.09 -17.07
N VAL A 145 4.96 -12.93 -16.99
CA VAL A 145 4.84 -14.38 -17.10
C VAL A 145 5.31 -14.99 -15.79
N THR A 146 4.57 -15.95 -15.27
CA THR A 146 4.85 -16.62 -14.00
C THR A 146 4.83 -18.13 -14.23
N GLY A 147 5.97 -18.77 -14.09
CA GLY A 147 6.12 -20.22 -14.06
C GLY A 147 6.17 -20.76 -12.65
N ARG A 148 6.54 -22.04 -12.49
CA ARG A 148 6.62 -22.73 -11.20
C ARG A 148 7.70 -22.12 -10.29
N SER A 149 8.90 -21.90 -10.81
CA SER A 149 10.08 -21.45 -10.07
C SER A 149 10.68 -20.16 -10.60
N TRP A 150 10.04 -19.50 -11.55
CA TRP A 150 10.52 -18.28 -12.17
C TRP A 150 9.39 -17.31 -12.49
N ARG A 151 9.73 -16.06 -12.56
CA ARG A 151 8.86 -14.97 -13.03
C ARG A 151 9.68 -14.02 -13.88
N ALA A 152 9.06 -13.47 -14.91
CA ALA A 152 9.64 -12.38 -15.68
C ALA A 152 8.54 -11.35 -15.98
N GLY A 153 8.89 -10.09 -16.00
CA GLY A 153 7.95 -9.04 -16.30
C GLY A 153 8.62 -7.80 -16.85
N GLY A 154 7.90 -7.10 -17.70
CA GLY A 154 8.28 -5.83 -18.26
C GLY A 154 7.11 -4.87 -18.29
N ALA A 155 7.39 -3.60 -18.11
CA ALA A 155 6.45 -2.50 -18.22
C ALA A 155 7.13 -1.35 -18.94
N LEU A 156 6.45 -0.75 -19.91
CA LEU A 156 6.96 0.39 -20.67
C LEU A 156 5.82 1.37 -20.92
N ARG A 157 6.08 2.66 -20.70
CA ARG A 157 5.13 3.75 -20.94
C ARG A 157 5.83 4.88 -21.68
N CYS A 158 5.14 5.41 -22.68
CA CYS A 158 5.46 6.69 -23.29
C CYS A 158 4.55 7.77 -22.66
N GLY A 159 5.14 8.70 -21.93
CA GLY A 159 4.45 9.78 -21.20
C GLY A 159 4.83 11.16 -21.75
N GLU A 160 4.45 12.20 -20.98
CA GLU A 160 4.72 13.59 -21.31
C GLU A 160 4.36 13.94 -22.78
N SER A 161 3.08 13.72 -23.13
CA SER A 161 2.57 13.92 -24.49
C SER A 161 3.32 13.08 -25.55
N PHE A 162 3.60 11.81 -25.18
CA PHE A 162 4.29 10.81 -26.02
C PHE A 162 5.76 11.13 -26.35
N LYS A 163 6.44 11.91 -25.50
CA LYS A 163 7.84 12.30 -25.72
C LYS A 163 8.85 11.57 -24.86
N LYS A 164 8.43 11.05 -23.71
CA LYS A 164 9.35 10.45 -22.73
C LYS A 164 8.97 9.00 -22.43
N TRP A 165 9.95 8.12 -22.60
CA TRP A 165 9.81 6.70 -22.29
C TRP A 165 10.31 6.42 -20.86
N ASP A 166 9.54 5.64 -20.13
CA ASP A 166 9.91 5.15 -18.79
C ASP A 166 9.37 3.74 -18.60
N GLY A 167 10.03 2.94 -17.75
CA GLY A 167 9.56 1.61 -17.46
C GLY A 167 10.55 0.74 -16.72
N THR A 168 10.10 -0.47 -16.39
CA THR A 168 10.85 -1.45 -15.62
C THR A 168 10.79 -2.82 -16.27
N PHE A 169 11.82 -3.62 -16.01
CA PHE A 169 11.85 -5.03 -16.40
C PHE A 169 12.57 -5.86 -15.33
N TYR A 170 12.14 -7.09 -15.13
CA TYR A 170 12.80 -8.01 -14.21
C TYR A 170 12.67 -9.47 -14.64
N GLY A 171 13.63 -10.26 -14.21
CA GLY A 171 13.58 -11.72 -14.18
C GLY A 171 13.83 -12.20 -12.75
N GLU A 172 13.10 -13.20 -12.30
CA GLU A 172 13.28 -13.82 -10.99
C GLU A 172 13.27 -15.33 -11.16
N ALA A 173 14.21 -16.00 -10.51
CA ALA A 173 14.25 -17.45 -10.40
C ALA A 173 14.42 -17.88 -8.95
N SER A 174 13.71 -18.94 -8.54
CA SER A 174 13.79 -19.52 -7.20
C SER A 174 14.06 -21.00 -7.30
N PHE A 175 15.06 -21.47 -6.56
CA PHE A 175 15.42 -22.87 -6.49
C PHE A 175 15.70 -23.25 -5.04
N ARG A 176 14.91 -24.17 -4.47
CA ARG A 176 14.98 -24.54 -3.05
C ARG A 176 14.96 -23.29 -2.16
N ASN A 177 16.07 -23.04 -1.47
CA ASN A 177 16.24 -21.92 -0.53
C ASN A 177 16.86 -20.66 -1.19
N HIS A 178 17.17 -20.71 -2.47
CA HIS A 178 17.83 -19.64 -3.21
C HIS A 178 16.83 -18.88 -4.07
N ARG A 179 17.05 -17.58 -4.22
CA ARG A 179 16.29 -16.72 -5.11
C ARG A 179 17.25 -15.70 -5.74
N VAL A 180 17.13 -15.53 -7.05
CA VAL A 180 17.87 -14.53 -7.81
C VAL A 180 16.89 -13.59 -8.47
N VAL A 181 17.16 -12.30 -8.46
CA VAL A 181 16.41 -11.26 -9.17
C VAL A 181 17.40 -10.50 -10.04
N ALA A 182 17.13 -10.42 -11.34
CA ALA A 182 17.88 -9.63 -12.31
C ALA A 182 16.98 -8.56 -12.92
N GLY A 183 17.49 -7.35 -13.14
CA GLY A 183 16.74 -6.20 -13.65
C GLY A 183 16.35 -5.24 -12.55
N ASP A 184 15.09 -4.80 -12.55
CA ASP A 184 14.60 -3.74 -11.67
C ASP A 184 14.03 -4.29 -10.37
N TYR A 185 14.56 -3.81 -9.23
CA TYR A 185 14.12 -4.20 -7.89
C TYR A 185 14.15 -3.03 -6.90
N LYS A 186 13.45 -3.20 -5.78
CA LYS A 186 13.51 -2.33 -4.60
C LYS A 186 14.10 -3.10 -3.43
N VAL A 187 14.84 -2.38 -2.58
CA VAL A 187 15.43 -2.89 -1.34
C VAL A 187 14.81 -2.13 -0.17
N ARG A 188 14.12 -2.85 0.74
CA ARG A 188 13.41 -2.26 1.88
C ARG A 188 13.68 -3.10 3.12
N PHE A 189 14.66 -2.68 3.92
CA PHE A 189 15.13 -3.39 5.10
C PHE A 189 14.71 -2.72 6.40
N ALA A 190 14.49 -3.50 7.43
CA ALA A 190 14.26 -3.10 8.82
C ALA A 190 13.18 -2.00 8.98
N GLU A 191 13.46 -0.95 9.74
CA GLU A 191 12.60 0.21 9.95
C GLU A 191 12.85 1.33 8.91
N GLY A 192 13.72 1.06 7.92
CA GLY A 192 13.99 1.95 6.80
C GLY A 192 14.91 3.12 7.13
N LEU A 193 15.72 3.00 8.16
CA LEU A 193 16.71 4.00 8.54
C LEU A 193 17.99 3.84 7.70
N GLY A 194 18.50 2.61 7.60
CA GLY A 194 19.67 2.28 6.80
C GLY A 194 19.39 2.28 5.31
N LEU A 195 18.53 1.39 4.85
CA LEU A 195 18.28 1.17 3.43
C LEU A 195 16.80 0.97 3.10
N TRP A 196 16.26 1.97 2.40
CA TRP A 196 14.87 1.95 1.93
C TRP A 196 14.77 2.65 0.59
N THR A 197 14.57 1.89 -0.48
CA THR A 197 14.47 2.44 -1.83
C THR A 197 13.02 2.74 -2.21
N GLY A 198 12.85 3.78 -3.02
CA GLY A 198 11.56 4.27 -3.46
C GLY A 198 10.90 5.21 -2.44
N PHE A 199 9.74 5.72 -2.82
CA PHE A 199 8.94 6.61 -1.98
C PHE A 199 8.33 5.83 -0.80
N SER A 200 8.23 6.46 0.36
CA SER A 200 7.50 5.98 1.52
C SER A 200 6.71 7.14 2.12
N MET A 201 5.44 6.95 2.33
CA MET A 201 4.64 7.89 3.11
C MET A 201 4.87 7.60 4.59
N ASP A 202 5.58 8.47 5.28
CA ASP A 202 5.79 8.38 6.73
C ASP A 202 4.65 9.15 7.44
N ASN A 203 3.42 8.65 7.29
CA ASN A 203 2.23 9.21 7.91
C ASN A 203 1.79 8.31 9.06
N LEU A 204 1.87 8.82 10.30
CA LEU A 204 1.53 8.08 11.50
C LEU A 204 0.03 8.24 11.84
N SER A 205 -0.85 8.00 10.88
CA SER A 205 -2.30 8.17 11.02
C SER A 205 -3.01 6.96 11.67
N THR A 206 -2.31 5.82 11.79
CA THR A 206 -2.81 4.62 12.47
C THR A 206 -1.73 4.03 13.37
N VAL A 207 -2.13 3.21 14.34
CA VAL A 207 -1.20 2.49 15.23
C VAL A 207 -0.27 1.54 14.46
N ASP A 208 -0.73 0.99 13.34
CA ASP A 208 0.06 0.08 12.50
C ASP A 208 1.17 0.80 11.71
N ALA A 209 1.02 2.11 11.45
CA ALA A 209 2.03 2.92 10.75
C ALA A 209 3.30 3.19 11.57
N PHE A 210 3.28 2.97 12.89
CA PHE A 210 4.41 3.22 13.78
C PHE A 210 5.60 2.29 13.53
N MET A 211 5.37 1.13 12.93
CA MET A 211 6.40 0.17 12.55
C MET A 211 6.39 -0.06 11.06
N LYS A 212 7.53 0.14 10.41
CA LYS A 212 7.63 -0.14 8.97
C LYS A 212 7.63 -1.65 8.72
N ARG A 213 6.98 -2.02 7.62
CA ARG A 213 6.93 -3.38 7.14
C ARG A 213 8.03 -3.59 6.11
N ALA A 214 9.15 -4.16 6.55
CA ALA A 214 10.23 -4.54 5.66
C ALA A 214 9.74 -5.55 4.61
N GLN A 215 10.18 -5.39 3.36
CA GLN A 215 9.79 -6.25 2.24
C GLN A 215 10.98 -7.02 1.65
N GLY A 216 12.19 -6.78 2.20
CA GLY A 216 13.41 -7.34 1.66
C GLY A 216 13.70 -6.81 0.25
N ILE A 217 14.19 -7.70 -0.61
CA ILE A 217 14.42 -7.42 -2.02
C ILE A 217 13.16 -7.82 -2.81
N SER A 218 12.55 -6.89 -3.52
CA SER A 218 11.34 -7.13 -4.30
C SER A 218 11.47 -6.64 -5.74
N PRO A 219 11.19 -7.48 -6.76
CA PRO A 219 11.21 -7.08 -8.15
C PRO A 219 10.10 -6.04 -8.42
N VAL A 220 10.34 -5.15 -9.36
CA VAL A 220 9.44 -4.05 -9.72
C VAL A 220 8.79 -4.30 -11.07
N TRP A 221 7.47 -4.16 -11.12
CA TRP A 221 6.66 -4.23 -12.33
C TRP A 221 5.79 -2.97 -12.43
N SER A 222 6.45 -1.85 -12.73
CA SER A 222 5.85 -0.50 -12.72
C SER A 222 6.12 0.22 -14.03
N PHE A 223 5.24 1.17 -14.36
CA PHE A 223 5.46 2.10 -15.47
C PHE A 223 6.50 3.18 -15.17
N THR A 224 6.97 3.29 -13.94
CA THR A 224 8.00 4.26 -13.53
C THR A 224 9.20 3.55 -12.93
N SER A 225 10.39 3.98 -13.33
CA SER A 225 11.68 3.54 -12.80
C SER A 225 12.15 4.41 -11.62
N SER A 226 11.37 5.38 -11.17
CA SER A 226 11.77 6.25 -10.07
C SER A 226 11.95 5.48 -8.74
N GLY A 227 13.10 5.67 -8.09
CA GLY A 227 13.44 5.02 -6.83
C GLY A 227 13.62 3.50 -6.94
N VAL A 228 13.95 2.99 -8.12
CA VAL A 228 14.22 1.58 -8.41
C VAL A 228 15.72 1.39 -8.60
N GLN A 229 16.26 0.28 -8.12
CA GLN A 229 17.61 -0.18 -8.42
C GLN A 229 17.56 -1.14 -9.61
N ARG A 230 18.54 -1.07 -10.49
CA ARG A 230 18.68 -1.94 -11.67
C ARG A 230 19.99 -2.68 -11.63
N GLY A 231 19.93 -4.01 -11.57
CA GLY A 231 21.11 -4.83 -11.43
C GLY A 231 20.79 -6.28 -11.09
N LEU A 232 21.53 -6.85 -10.15
CA LEU A 232 21.39 -8.24 -9.70
C LEU A 232 21.20 -8.28 -8.19
N ALA A 233 20.30 -9.13 -7.72
CA ALA A 233 20.11 -9.40 -6.31
C ALA A 233 19.93 -10.89 -6.05
N TYR A 234 20.43 -11.34 -4.90
CA TYR A 234 20.40 -12.73 -4.45
C TYR A 234 19.86 -12.83 -3.04
N GLU A 235 19.10 -13.87 -2.76
CA GLU A 235 18.59 -14.20 -1.44
C GLU A 235 18.75 -15.70 -1.18
N PHE A 236 19.30 -16.02 -0.02
CA PHE A 236 19.24 -17.34 0.58
C PHE A 236 18.31 -17.27 1.80
N SER A 237 17.39 -18.21 1.94
CA SER A 237 16.45 -18.25 3.06
C SER A 237 16.28 -19.66 3.57
N SER A 238 16.65 -19.90 4.82
CA SER A 238 16.39 -21.13 5.57
C SER A 238 15.26 -20.93 6.59
N MET A 239 15.10 -21.85 7.52
CA MET A 239 14.03 -21.78 8.53
C MET A 239 14.16 -20.54 9.42
N HIS A 240 15.36 -20.23 9.89
CA HIS A 240 15.62 -19.13 10.82
C HIS A 240 16.62 -18.10 10.30
N TRP A 241 17.25 -18.34 9.15
CA TRP A 241 18.27 -17.47 8.61
C TRP A 241 17.94 -17.01 7.21
N ARG A 242 18.14 -15.72 6.96
CA ARG A 242 18.08 -15.16 5.62
C ARG A 242 19.33 -14.33 5.36
N ALA A 243 19.95 -14.55 4.22
CA ALA A 243 21.06 -13.75 3.72
C ALA A 243 20.67 -13.16 2.36
N GLN A 244 20.93 -11.87 2.17
CA GLN A 244 20.59 -11.13 0.97
C GLN A 244 21.80 -10.33 0.52
N ALA A 245 22.04 -10.28 -0.79
CA ALA A 245 23.04 -9.42 -1.40
C ALA A 245 22.46 -8.79 -2.66
N PHE A 246 22.88 -7.58 -2.98
CA PHE A 246 22.42 -6.85 -4.15
C PHE A 246 23.54 -5.96 -4.71
N GLY A 247 23.48 -5.72 -6.01
CA GLY A 247 24.33 -4.77 -6.71
C GLY A 247 23.56 -4.14 -7.85
N SER A 248 23.71 -2.83 -8.00
CA SER A 248 23.05 -2.01 -9.00
C SER A 248 24.07 -1.34 -9.91
N PHE A 249 23.70 -1.09 -11.17
CA PHE A 249 24.57 -0.44 -12.16
C PHE A 249 24.91 1.03 -11.81
N ASP A 250 24.20 1.64 -10.88
CA ASP A 250 24.53 2.98 -10.35
C ASP A 250 25.65 2.97 -9.29
N GLY A 251 26.25 1.81 -9.02
CA GLY A 251 27.31 1.62 -8.02
C GLY A 251 26.79 1.38 -6.60
N THR A 252 25.49 1.26 -6.40
CA THR A 252 24.91 0.89 -5.10
C THR A 252 24.97 -0.62 -4.92
N PHE A 253 25.61 -1.11 -3.87
CA PHE A 253 25.67 -2.53 -3.53
C PHE A 253 25.59 -2.74 -2.03
N GLY A 254 25.25 -3.93 -1.59
CA GLY A 254 25.19 -4.25 -0.17
C GLY A 254 24.80 -5.69 0.10
N ALA A 255 24.87 -6.03 1.38
CA ALA A 255 24.48 -7.33 1.90
C ALA A 255 23.74 -7.18 3.23
N ARG A 256 22.87 -8.13 3.52
CA ARG A 256 22.14 -8.25 4.78
C ARG A 256 22.10 -9.69 5.24
N GLY A 257 22.39 -9.92 6.52
CA GLY A 257 22.14 -11.17 7.21
C GLY A 257 21.09 -10.95 8.29
N GLU A 258 20.19 -11.90 8.50
CA GLU A 258 19.16 -11.79 9.51
C GLU A 258 18.75 -13.15 10.11
N TYR A 259 18.44 -13.12 11.40
CA TYR A 259 17.84 -14.21 12.14
C TYR A 259 16.32 -13.94 12.29
N LEU A 260 15.50 -14.91 11.98
CA LEU A 260 14.04 -14.83 11.90
C LEU A 260 13.37 -15.85 12.84
N GLY A 261 13.38 -15.56 14.14
CA GLY A 261 12.64 -16.30 15.14
C GLY A 261 11.26 -15.68 15.44
N ARG A 262 10.39 -16.42 16.12
CA ARG A 262 9.06 -15.96 16.53
C ARG A 262 9.12 -14.83 17.56
N HIS A 263 9.92 -15.03 18.61
CA HIS A 263 10.01 -14.06 19.73
C HIS A 263 11.09 -13.01 19.51
N PHE A 264 12.09 -13.33 18.73
CA PHE A 264 13.23 -12.46 18.48
C PHE A 264 13.66 -12.53 17.01
N GLN A 265 13.86 -11.40 16.41
CA GLN A 265 14.43 -11.24 15.08
C GLN A 265 15.54 -10.20 15.16
N ALA A 266 16.61 -10.40 14.43
CA ALA A 266 17.71 -9.45 14.36
C ALA A 266 18.33 -9.45 12.97
N GLY A 267 18.80 -8.31 12.51
CA GLY A 267 19.43 -8.16 11.23
C GLY A 267 20.62 -7.20 11.25
N PHE A 268 21.54 -7.45 10.33
CA PHE A 268 22.66 -6.56 10.08
C PHE A 268 22.78 -6.30 8.59
N THR A 269 22.95 -5.05 8.21
CA THR A 269 23.07 -4.59 6.82
C THR A 269 24.36 -3.80 6.67
N ALA A 270 25.11 -4.09 5.60
CA ALA A 270 26.24 -3.29 5.14
C ALA A 270 26.02 -2.92 3.66
N ALA A 271 26.22 -1.66 3.31
CA ALA A 271 26.06 -1.18 1.95
C ALA A 271 27.08 -0.12 1.56
N SER A 272 27.18 0.14 0.27
CA SER A 272 28.02 1.20 -0.30
C SER A 272 27.74 2.55 0.35
N GLY A 273 28.74 3.44 0.32
CA GLY A 273 28.66 4.74 1.04
C GLY A 273 28.88 4.62 2.53
N LEU A 274 29.67 3.62 3.00
CA LEU A 274 29.99 3.37 4.41
C LEU A 274 28.73 3.31 5.28
N LEU A 275 27.68 2.67 4.76
CA LEU A 275 26.43 2.46 5.44
C LEU A 275 26.45 1.11 6.17
N PHE A 276 26.22 1.14 7.48
CA PHE A 276 26.00 -0.03 8.33
C PHE A 276 24.72 0.17 9.13
N SER A 277 23.90 -0.85 9.25
CA SER A 277 22.75 -0.81 10.18
C SER A 277 22.57 -2.15 10.90
N ALA A 278 22.12 -2.07 12.14
CA ALA A 278 21.68 -3.21 12.93
C ALA A 278 20.26 -2.95 13.41
N ASP A 279 19.43 -3.98 13.33
CA ASP A 279 18.04 -3.92 13.76
C ASP A 279 17.64 -5.15 14.57
N ALA A 280 16.66 -4.97 15.43
CA ALA A 280 16.06 -6.05 16.18
C ALA A 280 14.56 -5.85 16.35
N LYS A 281 13.82 -6.98 16.43
CA LYS A 281 12.41 -7.03 16.79
C LYS A 281 12.22 -8.05 17.90
N LEU A 282 11.50 -7.65 18.94
CA LEU A 282 11.18 -8.49 20.08
C LEU A 282 9.67 -8.56 20.23
N ASN A 283 9.13 -9.77 20.32
CA ASN A 283 7.72 -10.01 20.56
C ASN A 283 7.52 -10.71 21.90
N LEU A 284 6.83 -10.04 22.81
CA LEU A 284 6.56 -10.50 24.18
C LEU A 284 5.05 -10.45 24.43
N ARG A 285 4.35 -11.56 24.18
CA ARG A 285 2.92 -11.73 24.54
C ARG A 285 2.04 -10.49 24.28
N GLY A 286 1.99 -10.05 23.00
CA GLY A 286 1.19 -8.90 22.59
C GLY A 286 1.88 -7.55 22.65
N ILE A 287 3.16 -7.50 23.08
CA ILE A 287 4.02 -6.33 22.99
C ILE A 287 5.06 -6.59 21.91
N LEU A 288 5.04 -5.80 20.85
CA LEU A 288 6.04 -5.79 19.80
C LEU A 288 6.93 -4.58 19.93
N ILE A 289 8.24 -4.80 20.06
CA ILE A 289 9.24 -3.75 20.09
C ILE A 289 10.12 -3.90 18.86
N SER A 290 10.40 -2.82 18.16
CA SER A 290 11.35 -2.80 17.06
C SER A 290 12.33 -1.66 17.21
N GLY A 291 13.55 -1.83 16.69
CA GLY A 291 14.55 -0.79 16.67
C GLY A 291 15.55 -1.00 15.54
N GLU A 292 16.08 0.09 15.03
CA GLU A 292 17.16 0.13 14.05
C GLU A 292 18.13 1.25 14.44
N VAL A 293 19.41 0.93 14.44
CA VAL A 293 20.51 1.89 14.54
C VAL A 293 21.31 1.79 13.26
N ALA A 294 21.59 2.92 12.64
CA ALA A 294 22.37 2.97 11.43
C ALA A 294 23.50 4.00 11.54
N CYS A 295 24.63 3.67 10.90
CA CYS A 295 25.79 4.55 10.76
C CYS A 295 26.02 4.82 9.28
N ARG A 296 26.17 6.08 8.90
CA ARG A 296 26.52 6.48 7.53
C ARG A 296 27.63 7.53 7.60
N ASN A 297 28.77 7.24 6.97
CA ASN A 297 29.93 8.13 6.99
C ASN A 297 30.33 8.61 8.41
N GLY A 298 30.28 7.70 9.39
CA GLY A 298 30.61 8.00 10.79
C GLY A 298 29.54 8.75 11.60
N ALA A 299 28.39 9.07 11.00
CA ALA A 299 27.24 9.65 11.71
C ALA A 299 26.22 8.55 12.05
N PHE A 300 25.70 8.57 13.28
CA PHE A 300 24.71 7.60 13.76
C PHE A 300 23.30 8.17 13.72
N ALA A 301 22.34 7.30 13.43
CA ALA A 301 20.91 7.57 13.54
C ALA A 301 20.22 6.39 14.20
N GLY A 302 19.08 6.65 14.87
CA GLY A 302 18.30 5.63 15.58
C GLY A 302 16.81 5.81 15.38
N LYS A 303 16.10 4.70 15.30
CA LYS A 303 14.65 4.63 15.31
C LYS A 303 14.21 3.47 16.19
N SER A 304 13.21 3.69 17.03
CA SER A 304 12.60 2.65 17.84
C SER A 304 11.10 2.81 17.84
N ALA A 305 10.38 1.69 17.92
CA ALA A 305 8.94 1.69 18.04
C ALA A 305 8.47 0.56 18.95
N LEU A 306 7.37 0.80 19.66
CA LEU A 306 6.67 -0.15 20.50
C LEU A 306 5.21 -0.17 20.09
N ARG A 307 4.63 -1.36 20.01
CA ARG A 307 3.19 -1.57 19.84
C ARG A 307 2.72 -2.59 20.87
N ALA A 308 1.69 -2.26 21.63
CA ALA A 308 1.13 -3.12 22.66
C ALA A 308 -0.38 -3.27 22.47
N SER A 309 -0.89 -4.48 22.65
CA SER A 309 -2.31 -4.76 22.77
C SER A 309 -2.70 -4.81 24.24
N LEU A 310 -3.56 -3.89 24.66
CA LEU A 310 -4.07 -3.78 26.03
C LEU A 310 -5.47 -4.39 26.08
N GLY A 311 -5.54 -5.72 26.21
CA GLY A 311 -6.79 -6.47 26.09
C GLY A 311 -7.21 -6.68 24.62
N GLU A 312 -8.52 -6.88 24.42
CA GLU A 312 -9.07 -7.23 23.09
C GLU A 312 -9.28 -6.03 22.16
N PHE A 313 -9.53 -4.84 22.75
CA PHE A 313 -10.05 -3.70 21.99
C PHE A 313 -9.09 -2.51 21.91
N ILE A 314 -8.05 -2.46 22.75
CA ILE A 314 -7.18 -1.30 22.86
C ILE A 314 -5.79 -1.65 22.35
N ARG A 315 -5.25 -0.82 21.46
CA ARG A 315 -3.87 -0.88 21.00
C ARG A 315 -3.16 0.44 21.24
N LEU A 316 -1.94 0.37 21.73
CA LEU A 316 -1.05 1.51 21.95
C LEU A 316 0.17 1.38 21.02
N ALA A 317 0.65 2.50 20.48
CA ALA A 317 1.92 2.56 19.79
C ALA A 317 2.73 3.78 20.24
N LEU A 318 4.04 3.60 20.32
CA LEU A 318 5.01 4.66 20.60
C LEU A 318 6.15 4.55 19.58
N GLN A 319 6.72 5.68 19.18
CA GLN A 319 7.88 5.71 18.28
C GLN A 319 8.81 6.86 18.64
N GLY A 320 10.12 6.60 18.61
CA GLY A 320 11.17 7.61 18.72
C GLY A 320 12.08 7.59 17.49
N ARG A 321 12.51 8.77 17.02
CA ARG A 321 13.40 8.93 15.87
C ARG A 321 14.47 9.95 16.19
N ILE A 322 15.74 9.60 15.96
CA ILE A 322 16.91 10.46 16.11
C ILE A 322 17.74 10.35 14.83
N ILE A 323 17.65 11.35 13.98
CA ILE A 323 18.31 11.38 12.67
C ILE A 323 19.09 12.71 12.57
N PRO A 324 20.37 12.76 12.97
CA PRO A 324 21.17 13.98 12.88
C PRO A 324 21.36 14.45 11.43
N VAL A 325 21.56 15.75 11.24
CA VAL A 325 21.83 16.36 9.93
C VAL A 325 23.00 15.69 9.22
N LYS A 326 24.07 15.35 9.94
CA LYS A 326 25.25 14.65 9.38
C LYS A 326 24.90 13.29 8.79
N TYR A 327 23.94 12.57 9.39
CA TYR A 327 23.45 11.28 8.86
C TYR A 327 22.57 11.46 7.61
N SER A 328 21.68 12.45 7.64
CA SER A 328 20.74 12.71 6.53
C SER A 328 21.42 13.33 5.30
N GLY A 329 22.63 13.83 5.44
CA GLY A 329 23.39 14.50 4.37
C GLY A 329 22.82 15.88 4.05
N LYS A 330 22.30 16.04 2.82
CA LYS A 330 21.69 17.33 2.38
C LYS A 330 20.26 17.55 2.88
N LYS A 331 19.65 16.56 3.55
CA LYS A 331 18.30 16.66 4.11
C LYS A 331 18.36 17.27 5.51
N ASN A 332 17.22 17.78 5.97
CA ASN A 332 17.08 18.18 7.37
C ASN A 332 17.28 16.96 8.28
N GLY A 333 17.84 17.19 9.48
CA GLY A 333 17.78 16.21 10.53
C GLY A 333 16.35 16.03 11.06
N GLU A 334 16.14 15.07 11.95
CA GLU A 334 14.85 14.82 12.60
C GLU A 334 15.06 14.25 13.99
N TYR A 335 14.50 14.91 15.01
CA TYR A 335 14.37 14.40 16.37
C TYR A 335 12.89 14.38 16.68
N ALA A 336 12.30 13.19 16.82
CA ALA A 336 10.86 13.07 16.88
C ALA A 336 10.40 12.00 17.87
N ALA A 337 9.23 12.25 18.43
CA ALA A 337 8.50 11.30 19.25
C ALA A 337 7.03 11.26 18.79
N ALA A 338 6.46 10.07 18.74
CA ALA A 338 5.09 9.86 18.38
C ALA A 338 4.40 8.89 19.31
N ALA A 339 3.09 9.09 19.52
CA ALA A 339 2.23 8.21 20.29
C ALA A 339 0.91 7.99 19.55
N GLY A 340 0.36 6.80 19.68
CA GLY A 340 -0.92 6.43 19.07
C GLY A 340 -1.73 5.52 19.98
N LEU A 341 -3.03 5.74 20.02
CA LEU A 341 -4.01 4.94 20.74
C LEU A 341 -5.14 4.57 19.78
N GLU A 342 -5.55 3.32 19.78
CA GLU A 342 -6.68 2.83 19.01
C GLU A 342 -7.59 1.97 19.87
N PHE A 343 -8.88 2.24 19.75
CA PHE A 343 -9.96 1.39 20.25
C PHE A 343 -10.68 0.81 19.05
N ASN A 344 -10.82 -0.51 19.00
CA ASN A 344 -11.45 -1.20 17.88
C ASN A 344 -12.34 -2.36 18.37
N ASN A 345 -13.64 -2.22 18.15
CA ASN A 345 -14.59 -3.30 18.33
C ASN A 345 -15.43 -3.48 17.05
N ARG A 346 -16.40 -4.41 17.05
CA ARG A 346 -17.23 -4.67 15.85
C ARG A 346 -18.01 -3.46 15.35
N LYS A 347 -18.38 -2.52 16.23
CA LYS A 347 -19.24 -1.36 15.90
C LYS A 347 -18.46 -0.08 15.72
N VAL A 348 -17.38 0.11 16.50
CA VAL A 348 -16.66 1.38 16.57
C VAL A 348 -15.17 1.12 16.45
N LEU A 349 -14.51 1.88 15.56
CA LEU A 349 -13.08 2.07 15.56
C LEU A 349 -12.80 3.54 15.85
N ALA A 350 -12.04 3.81 16.90
CA ALA A 350 -11.60 5.16 17.23
C ALA A 350 -10.07 5.16 17.37
N SER A 351 -9.39 6.12 16.74
CA SER A 351 -7.93 6.24 16.84
C SER A 351 -7.53 7.69 17.04
N LEU A 352 -6.49 7.87 17.85
CA LEU A 352 -5.83 9.15 18.08
C LEU A 352 -4.32 8.93 17.96
N THR A 353 -3.65 9.70 17.12
CA THR A 353 -2.20 9.67 17.00
C THR A 353 -1.63 11.09 17.02
N ALA A 354 -0.44 11.24 17.57
CA ALA A 354 0.29 12.50 17.58
C ALA A 354 1.78 12.24 17.28
N ASP A 355 2.40 13.14 16.51
CA ASP A 355 3.80 13.11 16.10
C ASP A 355 4.39 14.51 16.26
N ALA A 356 5.37 14.65 17.14
CA ALA A 356 6.11 15.88 17.39
C ALA A 356 7.56 15.72 16.89
N ALA A 357 8.02 16.63 16.05
CA ALA A 357 9.34 16.58 15.46
C ALA A 357 10.05 17.95 15.47
N MET A 358 11.28 17.95 15.90
CA MET A 358 12.27 19.00 15.62
C MET A 358 13.03 18.62 14.35
N LEU A 359 13.10 19.56 13.41
CA LEU A 359 13.70 19.37 12.08
C LEU A 359 14.88 20.35 11.93
N PRO A 360 16.06 20.07 12.52
CA PRO A 360 17.23 20.91 12.38
C PRO A 360 17.62 21.04 10.90
N ILE A 361 17.90 22.29 10.49
CA ILE A 361 18.28 22.63 9.12
C ILE A 361 19.80 22.73 9.05
N PRO A 362 20.45 22.12 8.02
CA PRO A 362 21.88 22.31 7.82
C PRO A 362 22.24 23.80 7.68
N TYR A 363 23.28 24.22 8.37
CA TYR A 363 23.86 25.58 8.24
C TYR A 363 22.95 26.75 8.64
N THR A 364 21.89 26.52 9.41
CA THR A 364 21.02 27.58 9.94
C THR A 364 20.96 27.51 11.47
N ALA A 365 20.76 28.65 12.12
CA ALA A 365 20.58 28.73 13.57
C ALA A 365 19.14 28.50 14.03
N THR A 366 18.19 28.32 13.10
CA THR A 366 16.76 28.17 13.41
C THR A 366 16.32 26.74 13.16
N ASP A 367 15.86 26.09 14.22
CA ASP A 367 15.23 24.79 14.11
C ASP A 367 13.77 24.92 13.72
N ARG A 368 13.33 24.05 12.82
CA ARG A 368 11.92 23.91 12.46
C ARG A 368 11.27 22.91 13.40
N PHE A 369 10.13 23.29 13.92
CA PHE A 369 9.29 22.42 14.74
C PHE A 369 8.00 22.07 14.01
N GLN A 370 7.56 20.81 14.13
CA GLN A 370 6.32 20.31 13.56
C GLN A 370 5.57 19.45 14.58
N LEU A 371 4.27 19.68 14.69
CA LEU A 371 3.33 18.81 15.40
C LEU A 371 2.25 18.37 14.42
N ARG A 372 1.93 17.08 14.41
CA ARG A 372 0.80 16.50 13.68
C ARG A 372 -0.05 15.70 14.64
N ALA A 373 -1.35 15.86 14.55
CA ALA A 373 -2.30 15.05 15.30
C ALA A 373 -3.39 14.54 14.35
N TYR A 374 -3.79 13.29 14.51
CA TYR A 374 -4.84 12.65 13.74
C TYR A 374 -5.84 12.04 14.71
N ALA A 375 -7.10 12.38 14.55
CA ALA A 375 -8.22 11.74 15.23
C ALA A 375 -9.16 11.16 14.18
N ARG A 376 -9.58 9.92 14.38
CA ARG A 376 -10.50 9.20 13.50
C ARG A 376 -11.51 8.43 14.33
N ALA A 377 -12.77 8.47 13.93
CA ALA A 377 -13.82 7.64 14.47
C ALA A 377 -14.65 7.05 13.32
N LEU A 378 -14.75 5.73 13.25
CA LEU A 378 -15.62 5.01 12.34
C LEU A 378 -16.69 4.29 13.15
N TRP A 379 -17.94 4.53 12.84
CA TRP A 379 -19.09 3.89 13.47
C TRP A 379 -19.88 3.09 12.43
N ASN A 380 -19.95 1.78 12.61
CA ASN A 380 -20.83 0.90 11.86
C ASN A 380 -22.23 0.97 12.49
N ILE A 381 -23.07 1.86 11.95
CA ILE A 381 -24.43 2.10 12.43
C ILE A 381 -25.27 0.84 12.26
N SER A 382 -25.10 0.19 11.11
CA SER A 382 -25.73 -1.09 10.76
C SER A 382 -24.82 -1.87 9.79
N GLU A 383 -25.28 -3.02 9.31
CA GLU A 383 -24.56 -3.79 8.29
C GLU A 383 -24.44 -3.07 6.94
N ILE A 384 -25.35 -2.10 6.69
CA ILE A 384 -25.42 -1.37 5.41
C ILE A 384 -24.98 0.09 5.52
N TRP A 385 -24.91 0.66 6.74
CA TRP A 385 -24.56 2.06 6.97
C TRP A 385 -23.34 2.20 7.87
N SER A 386 -22.38 3.02 7.44
CA SER A 386 -21.27 3.45 8.30
C SER A 386 -21.01 4.95 8.17
N LEU A 387 -20.63 5.56 9.30
CA LEU A 387 -20.25 6.96 9.41
C LEU A 387 -18.80 7.05 9.88
N GLU A 388 -17.99 7.81 9.18
CA GLU A 388 -16.60 8.06 9.56
C GLU A 388 -16.38 9.57 9.71
N GLY A 389 -15.81 9.96 10.85
CA GLY A 389 -15.32 11.31 11.10
C GLY A 389 -13.80 11.31 11.23
N ARG A 390 -13.15 12.37 10.73
CA ARG A 390 -11.71 12.54 10.81
C ARG A 390 -11.35 14.00 11.05
N VAL A 391 -10.37 14.21 11.93
CA VAL A 391 -9.74 15.50 12.18
C VAL A 391 -8.23 15.32 12.05
N THR A 392 -7.59 16.18 11.26
CA THR A 392 -6.13 16.23 11.16
C THR A 392 -5.68 17.64 11.49
N GLU A 393 -4.76 17.76 12.43
CA GLU A 393 -4.15 19.03 12.81
C GLU A 393 -2.67 19.00 12.47
N ARG A 394 -2.15 20.04 11.82
CA ARG A 394 -0.76 20.20 11.51
C ARG A 394 -0.29 21.59 11.88
N TYR A 395 0.56 21.68 12.87
CA TYR A 395 1.26 22.89 13.27
C TYR A 395 2.71 22.83 12.81
N ARG A 396 3.21 23.89 12.24
CA ARG A 396 4.61 24.12 11.88
C ARG A 396 4.98 25.55 12.23
N ASN A 397 6.10 25.76 12.92
CA ASN A 397 6.53 27.09 13.31
C ASN A 397 6.99 27.98 12.13
N TYR A 398 7.02 27.44 10.93
CA TYR A 398 7.44 28.11 9.69
C TYR A 398 6.35 28.15 8.60
N GLU A 399 5.16 27.69 8.88
CA GLU A 399 3.98 27.71 7.99
C GLU A 399 2.72 27.99 8.81
N ALA A 400 1.66 28.44 8.15
CA ALA A 400 0.35 28.58 8.79
C ALA A 400 -0.16 27.22 9.30
N PRO A 401 -0.78 27.18 10.49
CA PRO A 401 -1.44 25.96 10.99
C PRO A 401 -2.49 25.46 10.00
N ARG A 402 -2.63 24.15 9.90
CA ARG A 402 -3.61 23.53 9.01
C ARG A 402 -4.47 22.51 9.75
N THR A 403 -5.78 22.73 9.69
CA THR A 403 -6.80 21.83 10.21
C THR A 403 -7.60 21.25 9.06
N ASP A 404 -7.68 19.93 8.96
CA ASP A 404 -8.52 19.23 7.99
C ASP A 404 -9.64 18.50 8.74
N LEU A 405 -10.89 18.74 8.36
CA LEU A 405 -12.10 18.10 8.88
C LEU A 405 -12.75 17.29 7.76
N ARG A 406 -13.09 16.04 8.02
CA ARG A 406 -13.72 15.17 7.03
C ARG A 406 -14.81 14.32 7.65
N THR A 407 -15.90 14.14 6.92
CA THR A 407 -16.99 13.23 7.28
C THR A 407 -17.39 12.43 6.05
N ASP A 408 -17.45 11.11 6.19
CA ASP A 408 -17.90 10.17 5.17
C ASP A 408 -19.12 9.39 5.68
N LEU A 409 -20.25 9.47 4.98
CA LEU A 409 -21.39 8.58 5.17
C LEU A 409 -21.39 7.57 4.03
N ARG A 410 -21.32 6.28 4.37
CA ARG A 410 -21.28 5.18 3.40
C ARG A 410 -22.51 4.30 3.53
N PHE A 411 -23.07 3.95 2.39
CA PHE A 411 -24.12 2.97 2.23
C PHE A 411 -23.62 1.83 1.35
N ALA A 412 -23.86 0.58 1.76
CA ALA A 412 -23.53 -0.60 0.97
C ALA A 412 -24.62 -1.66 1.17
N SER A 413 -25.35 -2.01 0.12
CA SER A 413 -26.40 -3.04 0.17
C SER A 413 -26.41 -3.83 -1.13
N GLY A 414 -26.13 -5.12 -1.05
CA GLY A 414 -26.02 -5.98 -2.22
C GLY A 414 -24.98 -5.42 -3.22
N PRO A 415 -25.35 -5.20 -4.49
CA PRO A 415 -24.44 -4.66 -5.49
C PRO A 415 -24.32 -3.12 -5.47
N PHE A 416 -25.12 -2.43 -4.65
CA PHE A 416 -25.17 -0.97 -4.63
C PHE A 416 -24.27 -0.39 -3.53
N LEU A 417 -23.59 0.68 -3.89
CA LEU A 417 -22.69 1.43 -3.02
C LEU A 417 -22.98 2.92 -3.19
N SER A 418 -23.02 3.67 -2.09
CA SER A 418 -23.06 5.12 -2.15
C SER A 418 -22.14 5.71 -1.07
N VAL A 419 -21.49 6.83 -1.39
CA VAL A 419 -20.63 7.57 -0.46
C VAL A 419 -20.94 9.05 -0.58
N LEU A 420 -21.29 9.66 0.54
CA LEU A 420 -21.32 11.12 0.70
C LEU A 420 -20.11 11.52 1.53
N ARG A 421 -19.25 12.39 0.98
CA ARG A 421 -18.12 13.01 1.69
C ARG A 421 -18.32 14.50 1.79
N LEU A 422 -18.05 15.03 2.97
CA LEU A 422 -17.91 16.45 3.23
C LEU A 422 -16.53 16.69 3.85
N GLU A 423 -15.81 17.66 3.34
CA GLU A 423 -14.45 17.98 3.78
C GLU A 423 -14.28 19.49 3.87
N ALA A 424 -13.68 19.96 4.96
CA ALA A 424 -13.35 21.36 5.18
C ALA A 424 -11.88 21.45 5.61
N VAL A 425 -11.19 22.43 5.09
CA VAL A 425 -9.78 22.71 5.41
C VAL A 425 -9.65 24.16 5.84
N LYS A 426 -8.88 24.39 6.88
CA LYS A 426 -8.47 25.71 7.34
C LYS A 426 -6.95 25.78 7.39
N CYS A 427 -6.36 26.64 6.54
CA CYS A 427 -4.95 27.02 6.59
C CYS A 427 -4.88 28.55 6.47
N ASP A 428 -4.73 29.09 5.27
CA ASP A 428 -4.80 30.54 5.02
C ASP A 428 -6.24 31.05 5.00
N SER A 429 -7.16 30.25 4.47
CA SER A 429 -8.59 30.52 4.40
C SER A 429 -9.38 29.23 4.63
N TRP A 430 -10.71 29.30 4.56
CA TRP A 430 -11.52 28.07 4.54
C TRP A 430 -11.65 27.55 3.11
N GLY A 431 -11.29 26.28 2.93
CA GLY A 431 -11.59 25.48 1.74
C GLY A 431 -12.66 24.43 2.05
N PHE A 432 -13.60 24.22 1.13
CA PHE A 432 -14.67 23.24 1.26
C PHE A 432 -14.71 22.35 0.02
N LEU A 433 -14.96 21.08 0.23
CA LEU A 433 -15.21 20.11 -0.81
C LEU A 433 -16.31 19.14 -0.34
N GLY A 434 -17.20 18.78 -1.25
CA GLY A 434 -18.16 17.72 -1.01
C GLY A 434 -18.35 16.89 -2.27
N TYR A 435 -18.56 15.59 -2.12
CA TYR A 435 -18.96 14.75 -3.23
C TYR A 435 -20.02 13.71 -2.85
N LEU A 436 -20.82 13.37 -3.83
CA LEU A 436 -21.69 12.20 -3.81
C LEU A 436 -21.22 11.22 -4.88
N GLU A 437 -20.94 9.99 -4.47
CA GLU A 437 -20.61 8.88 -5.36
C GLU A 437 -21.68 7.82 -5.24
N GLY A 438 -22.21 7.37 -6.38
CA GLY A 438 -23.08 6.20 -6.49
C GLY A 438 -22.40 5.12 -7.34
N GLY A 439 -22.56 3.87 -6.96
CA GLY A 439 -21.94 2.76 -7.66
C GLY A 439 -22.78 1.50 -7.68
N TYR A 440 -22.64 0.76 -8.75
CA TYR A 440 -23.13 -0.60 -8.93
C TYR A 440 -21.93 -1.52 -9.13
N LYS A 441 -21.93 -2.68 -8.47
CA LYS A 441 -20.82 -3.61 -8.48
C LYS A 441 -21.32 -5.05 -8.55
N SER A 442 -20.97 -5.71 -9.65
CA SER A 442 -21.19 -7.14 -9.84
C SER A 442 -19.88 -7.84 -10.24
N GLU A 443 -19.90 -9.15 -10.48
CA GLU A 443 -18.71 -9.90 -10.95
C GLU A 443 -18.25 -9.49 -12.33
N VAL A 444 -19.19 -9.15 -13.17
CA VAL A 444 -18.95 -8.89 -14.59
C VAL A 444 -18.74 -7.41 -14.83
N VAL A 445 -19.54 -6.58 -14.16
CA VAL A 445 -19.57 -5.13 -14.39
C VAL A 445 -19.47 -4.39 -13.08
N SER A 446 -18.66 -3.35 -13.01
CA SER A 446 -18.81 -2.31 -12.01
C SER A 446 -18.85 -0.94 -12.67
N ALA A 447 -19.66 -0.06 -12.14
CA ALA A 447 -19.79 1.31 -12.61
C ALA A 447 -19.98 2.24 -11.43
N TYR A 448 -19.31 3.39 -11.46
CA TYR A 448 -19.40 4.42 -10.43
C TYR A 448 -19.53 5.79 -11.09
N LEU A 449 -20.35 6.63 -10.51
CA LEU A 449 -20.53 8.02 -10.91
C LEU A 449 -20.32 8.90 -9.68
N ARG A 450 -19.49 9.94 -9.80
CA ARG A 450 -19.22 10.89 -8.74
C ARG A 450 -19.43 12.32 -9.22
N PHE A 451 -20.11 13.08 -8.38
CA PHE A 451 -20.28 14.53 -8.52
C PHE A 451 -19.54 15.20 -7.36
N THR A 452 -18.59 16.07 -7.66
CA THR A 452 -17.78 16.77 -6.67
C THR A 452 -17.98 18.27 -6.85
N GLY A 453 -18.31 18.98 -5.76
CA GLY A 453 -18.33 20.43 -5.69
C GLY A 453 -17.20 20.92 -4.78
N PHE A 454 -16.52 22.01 -5.14
CA PHE A 454 -15.44 22.56 -4.32
C PHE A 454 -15.33 24.08 -4.39
N LYS A 455 -14.93 24.66 -3.24
CA LYS A 455 -14.63 26.09 -3.09
C LYS A 455 -13.37 26.23 -2.22
N ILE A 456 -12.23 26.46 -2.83
CA ILE A 456 -10.91 26.47 -2.20
C ILE A 456 -10.12 27.61 -2.81
N ASP A 457 -10.16 28.78 -2.17
CA ASP A 457 -9.71 30.02 -2.79
C ASP A 457 -8.18 30.14 -2.85
N LYS A 458 -7.46 29.48 -1.92
CA LYS A 458 -5.99 29.54 -1.87
C LYS A 458 -5.36 28.16 -2.06
N TRP A 459 -4.16 28.13 -2.65
CA TRP A 459 -3.42 26.89 -2.86
C TRP A 459 -3.02 26.20 -1.55
N ALA A 460 -2.79 26.95 -0.47
CA ALA A 460 -2.47 26.40 0.85
C ALA A 460 -3.61 25.53 1.41
N ASP A 461 -4.87 25.87 1.06
CA ASP A 461 -6.08 25.18 1.50
C ASP A 461 -6.49 24.01 0.58
N ARG A 462 -5.65 23.64 -0.42
CA ARG A 462 -5.98 22.55 -1.36
C ARG A 462 -6.34 21.25 -0.68
N ILE A 463 -7.31 20.53 -1.23
CA ILE A 463 -7.80 19.25 -0.72
C ILE A 463 -7.40 18.15 -1.70
N TYR A 464 -6.84 17.08 -1.19
CA TYR A 464 -6.49 15.89 -1.97
C TYR A 464 -7.56 14.83 -1.79
N VAL A 465 -8.10 14.33 -2.90
CA VAL A 465 -9.16 13.33 -2.89
C VAL A 465 -8.76 12.14 -3.74
N TYR A 466 -8.84 10.95 -3.16
CA TYR A 466 -8.69 9.72 -3.95
C TYR A 466 -9.86 9.60 -4.95
N GLU A 467 -9.52 9.34 -6.19
CA GLU A 467 -10.49 9.04 -7.25
C GLU A 467 -10.25 7.63 -7.77
N ARG A 468 -11.36 6.89 -7.96
CA ARG A 468 -11.29 5.54 -8.51
C ARG A 468 -10.66 5.57 -9.89
N ASP A 469 -9.75 4.63 -10.14
CA ASP A 469 -9.07 4.49 -11.43
C ASP A 469 -8.86 3.01 -11.75
N ALA A 470 -8.31 2.73 -12.93
CA ALA A 470 -7.97 1.38 -13.36
C ALA A 470 -6.94 0.72 -12.42
N PRO A 471 -6.98 -0.60 -12.23
CA PRO A 471 -6.06 -1.33 -11.36
C PRO A 471 -4.59 -1.02 -11.64
N GLY A 472 -3.81 -0.79 -10.57
CA GLY A 472 -2.41 -0.36 -10.67
C GLY A 472 -2.23 1.08 -11.19
N SER A 473 -3.30 1.85 -11.24
CA SER A 473 -3.30 3.32 -11.34
C SER A 473 -3.71 3.90 -10.00
N PHE A 474 -3.16 5.05 -9.66
CA PHE A 474 -3.46 5.74 -8.42
C PHE A 474 -3.67 7.22 -8.72
N SER A 475 -4.87 7.72 -8.44
CA SER A 475 -5.24 9.09 -8.74
C SER A 475 -5.69 9.81 -7.48
N VAL A 476 -4.91 10.81 -7.06
CA VAL A 476 -5.22 11.69 -5.92
C VAL A 476 -5.02 13.15 -6.37
N PRO A 477 -5.95 13.69 -7.18
CA PRO A 477 -5.87 15.08 -7.60
C PRO A 477 -5.97 16.04 -6.44
N ALA A 478 -5.27 17.18 -6.56
CA ALA A 478 -5.38 18.31 -5.67
C ALA A 478 -6.47 19.25 -6.19
N TYR A 479 -7.54 19.39 -5.43
CA TYR A 479 -8.61 20.34 -5.71
C TYR A 479 -8.23 21.72 -5.16
N ASN A 480 -8.34 22.73 -6.00
CA ASN A 480 -8.16 24.15 -5.66
C ASN A 480 -8.99 25.03 -6.60
N GLY A 481 -9.33 26.25 -6.18
CA GLY A 481 -10.23 27.14 -6.88
C GLY A 481 -11.70 26.86 -6.56
N ARG A 482 -12.61 27.30 -7.43
CA ARG A 482 -14.05 27.08 -7.30
C ARG A 482 -14.55 26.33 -8.52
N GLY A 483 -15.33 25.29 -8.33
CA GLY A 483 -15.83 24.53 -9.46
C GLY A 483 -16.56 23.26 -9.10
N VAL A 484 -16.84 22.49 -10.14
CA VAL A 484 -17.47 21.17 -10.05
C VAL A 484 -16.69 20.17 -10.90
N SER A 485 -16.67 18.92 -10.48
CA SER A 485 -16.09 17.80 -11.23
C SER A 485 -17.09 16.66 -11.32
N ILE A 486 -17.19 16.07 -12.49
CA ILE A 486 -17.99 14.86 -12.73
C ILE A 486 -17.01 13.78 -13.16
N SER A 487 -17.03 12.63 -12.51
CA SER A 487 -16.23 11.48 -12.92
C SER A 487 -17.07 10.22 -12.98
N ALA A 488 -16.81 9.42 -14.02
CA ALA A 488 -17.41 8.12 -14.22
C ALA A 488 -16.31 7.08 -14.39
N THR A 489 -16.44 5.95 -13.70
CA THR A 489 -15.55 4.80 -13.86
C THR A 489 -16.37 3.56 -14.12
N GLY A 490 -15.89 2.71 -15.00
CA GLY A 490 -16.53 1.45 -15.30
C GLY A 490 -15.51 0.36 -15.58
N ASN A 491 -15.85 -0.87 -15.25
CA ASN A 491 -15.10 -2.02 -15.72
C ASN A 491 -16.04 -3.15 -16.14
N ILE A 492 -15.56 -3.93 -17.10
CA ILE A 492 -16.24 -5.12 -17.60
C ILE A 492 -15.21 -6.25 -17.57
N LYS A 493 -15.60 -7.38 -17.00
CA LYS A 493 -14.82 -8.61 -16.94
C LYS A 493 -15.55 -9.71 -17.70
N HIS A 494 -14.88 -10.27 -18.69
CA HIS A 494 -15.40 -11.43 -19.41
C HIS A 494 -14.44 -12.61 -19.28
N ARG A 495 -14.97 -13.75 -18.87
CA ARG A 495 -14.21 -14.99 -18.68
C ARG A 495 -14.46 -15.93 -19.85
N PHE A 496 -13.43 -16.16 -20.64
CA PHE A 496 -13.39 -17.20 -21.68
C PHE A 496 -12.84 -18.51 -21.07
N LYS A 497 -12.94 -19.62 -21.83
CA LYS A 497 -12.40 -20.92 -21.39
C LYS A 497 -10.89 -20.87 -21.08
N SER A 498 -10.11 -20.13 -21.86
CA SER A 498 -8.65 -20.11 -21.81
C SER A 498 -8.07 -18.82 -21.19
N PHE A 499 -8.83 -17.74 -21.11
CA PHE A 499 -8.36 -16.46 -20.61
C PHE A 499 -9.49 -15.61 -20.03
N THR A 500 -9.10 -14.60 -19.25
CA THR A 500 -10.04 -13.58 -18.75
C THR A 500 -9.64 -12.23 -19.32
N LEU A 501 -10.62 -11.56 -19.92
CA LEU A 501 -10.48 -10.19 -20.42
C LEU A 501 -11.12 -9.22 -19.44
N LYS A 502 -10.43 -8.12 -19.13
CA LYS A 502 -10.94 -7.05 -18.28
C LYS A 502 -10.70 -5.72 -18.98
N PHE A 503 -11.75 -4.96 -19.13
CA PHE A 503 -11.72 -3.63 -19.72
C PHE A 503 -12.09 -2.61 -18.65
N TYR A 504 -11.30 -1.53 -18.53
CA TYR A 504 -11.52 -0.44 -17.60
C TYR A 504 -11.59 0.87 -18.35
N LEU A 505 -12.54 1.70 -17.96
CA LEU A 505 -12.73 3.04 -18.47
C LEU A 505 -12.89 4.01 -17.31
N ARG A 506 -12.17 5.11 -17.33
CA ARG A 506 -12.43 6.28 -16.48
C ARG A 506 -12.51 7.51 -17.35
N GLY A 507 -13.57 8.28 -17.17
CA GLY A 507 -13.74 9.62 -17.70
C GLY A 507 -13.95 10.60 -16.55
N ALA A 508 -13.30 11.75 -16.58
CA ALA A 508 -13.59 12.83 -15.65
C ALA A 508 -13.55 14.17 -16.38
N TYR A 509 -14.34 15.09 -15.91
CA TYR A 509 -14.42 16.44 -16.47
C TYR A 509 -14.57 17.45 -15.35
N THR A 510 -13.57 18.31 -15.20
CA THR A 510 -13.54 19.30 -14.14
C THR A 510 -13.72 20.69 -14.73
N PHE A 511 -14.78 21.37 -14.26
CA PHE A 511 -15.11 22.75 -14.56
C PHE A 511 -14.63 23.61 -13.41
N LYS A 512 -13.74 24.53 -13.70
CA LYS A 512 -13.17 25.44 -12.72
C LYS A 512 -13.38 26.89 -13.19
N ASN A 513 -13.90 27.74 -12.31
CA ASN A 513 -14.15 29.14 -12.65
C ASN A 513 -12.86 29.82 -13.13
N GLY A 514 -12.95 30.53 -14.26
CA GLY A 514 -11.82 31.24 -14.86
C GLY A 514 -10.78 30.35 -15.56
N SER A 515 -11.05 29.05 -15.75
CA SER A 515 -10.12 28.14 -16.42
C SER A 515 -10.84 27.31 -17.49
N LYS A 516 -10.09 26.85 -18.49
CA LYS A 516 -10.63 25.87 -19.45
C LYS A 516 -10.94 24.56 -18.72
N PRO A 517 -12.03 23.87 -19.10
CA PRO A 517 -12.36 22.58 -18.54
C PRO A 517 -11.23 21.56 -18.76
N THR A 518 -10.96 20.75 -17.73
CA THR A 518 -9.88 19.76 -17.80
C THR A 518 -10.47 18.36 -17.94
N PRO A 519 -10.35 17.74 -19.14
CA PRO A 519 -10.77 16.35 -19.34
C PRO A 519 -9.69 15.38 -18.83
N VAL A 520 -10.13 14.24 -18.31
CA VAL A 520 -9.31 13.08 -18.00
C VAL A 520 -9.95 11.87 -18.67
N LEU A 521 -9.16 11.07 -19.38
CA LEU A 521 -9.58 9.81 -19.96
C LEU A 521 -8.51 8.76 -19.72
N ASN A 522 -8.88 7.65 -19.08
CA ASN A 522 -8.03 6.50 -18.87
C ASN A 522 -8.73 5.25 -19.40
N LEU A 523 -8.04 4.53 -20.24
CA LEU A 523 -8.48 3.25 -20.81
C LEU A 523 -7.48 2.18 -20.40
N GLN A 524 -7.95 1.02 -19.96
CA GLN A 524 -7.07 -0.11 -19.68
C GLN A 524 -7.70 -1.42 -20.11
N LEU A 525 -6.94 -2.21 -20.83
CA LEU A 525 -7.25 -3.58 -21.19
C LEU A 525 -6.28 -4.51 -20.46
N MET A 526 -6.81 -5.54 -19.81
CA MET A 526 -6.01 -6.55 -19.13
C MET A 526 -6.46 -7.93 -19.60
N ILE A 527 -5.48 -8.79 -19.87
CA ILE A 527 -5.67 -10.19 -20.26
C ILE A 527 -4.91 -11.06 -19.28
N ASP A 528 -5.61 -12.01 -18.65
CA ASP A 528 -5.04 -13.04 -17.78
C ASP A 528 -5.24 -14.41 -18.46
N ILE A 529 -4.14 -15.12 -18.77
CA ILE A 529 -4.10 -16.44 -19.46
C ILE A 529 -3.57 -17.49 -18.51
#